data_f09e2e70936b44c6f16b705465fafa09
#
_entry.id   f09e2e70936b44c6f16b705465fafa09
#
_cell.length_a   1.000
_cell.length_b   1.000
_cell.length_c   1.000
_cell.angle_alpha   90.00
_cell.angle_beta   90.00
_cell.angle_gamma   90.00
#
_symmetry.space_group_name_H-M   'P 1'
#
loop_
_entity.id
_entity.type
_entity.pdbx_description
1 polymer ?
#
loop_
_entity_poly.entity_id
_entity_poly.type
_entity_poly.pdbx_seq_one_letter_code
_entity_poly.pdbx_strand_id
1 'polypeptide(L)'
;MSDYKTIAESKNFIVLDKYNKEWQVAESYQSEGDLEREFIQDLVNQGYESPLGLTTPDALLANVRVQLQALNNAQFSDGEWQRFVETWLDKPSDGIAEKTRKVHDDYVHDFVFDDGHIQNIYLLDKKNIARNKVQVIKQLEQKGSHANRYDVTILVNGLPLVQVELKKRGVAIREAFNQVHRYSKESFNSANSLFKYLQVFVISNGTDSRYFANTTQRNKNSFDFTMNWAKADNTLIKDLKDFTATFFQKDTLLKVLLRYSVFDTSNTLLVMRPYQIAATERILWKVNSAWQAKSWSTLEGGGFIWHTTGSGKTLTSFKAARLATELDFIDKVFFVVDRKDLDYQTMKEYQRFSPDSVNGSDSTAGLKRNLDKDDNKIIVTTIQKLNNLMKSEPDLPIYGKQVVFIFDECHRSQFGEAQKNLKKRFKRFYQFGFTGTPIFPDNALGAETTASVFGRELHSYVITDAIRDEKVLKFKVDYNDVRPQFKAIETELDEKKLSAAENKQALLHPDRIREITQY
;
A
#
# COMPACT_ATOMS: atom_id res chain seq x y z
N MET A 1 7.12 -13.84 27.75
CA MET A 1 6.83 -13.98 26.33
C MET A 1 5.96 -15.20 26.16
N SER A 2 4.68 -15.05 25.92
CA SER A 2 3.76 -16.17 25.72
C SER A 2 3.93 -16.68 24.29
N ASP A 3 4.38 -17.92 24.18
CA ASP A 3 4.40 -18.66 22.90
C ASP A 3 2.98 -18.81 22.37
N TYR A 4 2.56 -17.91 21.48
CA TYR A 4 1.34 -18.11 20.71
C TYR A 4 1.65 -19.11 19.59
N LYS A 5 1.21 -20.35 19.75
CA LYS A 5 1.10 -21.29 18.65
C LYS A 5 0.17 -20.68 17.60
N THR A 6 0.67 -20.46 16.41
CA THR A 6 -0.11 -20.04 15.25
C THR A 6 -1.16 -21.11 14.94
N ILE A 7 -2.44 -20.83 15.19
CA ILE A 7 -3.53 -21.80 15.01
C ILE A 7 -3.98 -21.92 13.55
N ALA A 8 -3.60 -20.99 12.67
CA ALA A 8 -3.79 -21.12 11.23
C ALA A 8 -2.75 -20.26 10.49
N GLU A 9 -1.86 -20.88 9.75
CA GLU A 9 -1.10 -20.21 8.69
C GLU A 9 -2.07 -19.94 7.54
N SER A 10 -2.57 -18.72 7.48
CA SER A 10 -3.34 -18.30 6.32
C SER A 10 -2.37 -18.12 5.15
N LYS A 11 -2.47 -18.96 4.12
CA LYS A 11 -1.75 -18.83 2.84
C LYS A 11 -2.10 -17.55 2.07
N ASN A 12 -2.86 -16.64 2.66
CA ASN A 12 -3.32 -15.40 2.04
C ASN A 12 -2.37 -14.22 2.22
N PHE A 13 -1.37 -14.32 3.11
CA PHE A 13 -0.38 -13.27 3.30
C PHE A 13 0.74 -13.41 2.28
N ILE A 14 1.05 -12.31 1.60
CA ILE A 14 2.19 -12.24 0.67
C ILE A 14 3.44 -11.69 1.35
N VAL A 15 3.29 -10.88 2.41
CA VAL A 15 4.39 -10.46 3.26
C VAL A 15 4.55 -11.47 4.39
N LEU A 16 5.61 -12.26 4.32
CA LEU A 16 5.82 -13.42 5.19
C LEU A 16 6.21 -12.99 6.61
N ASP A 17 5.60 -13.59 7.62
CA ASP A 17 6.01 -13.43 9.03
C ASP A 17 7.37 -14.08 9.28
N LYS A 18 7.60 -15.26 8.67
CA LYS A 18 8.87 -16.00 8.77
C LYS A 18 9.29 -16.45 7.38
N TYR A 19 10.56 -16.31 7.10
CA TYR A 19 11.22 -16.87 5.94
C TYR A 19 12.52 -17.51 6.38
N ASN A 20 12.69 -18.79 6.12
CA ASN A 20 13.90 -19.53 6.39
C ASN A 20 14.70 -19.66 5.11
N LYS A 21 15.96 -19.20 5.15
CA LYS A 21 16.89 -19.32 4.03
C LYS A 21 17.31 -20.78 3.87
N GLU A 22 17.00 -21.38 2.72
CA GLU A 22 17.29 -22.80 2.42
C GLU A 22 18.57 -23.00 1.61
N TRP A 23 19.29 -21.93 1.27
CA TRP A 23 20.47 -21.97 0.41
C TRP A 23 21.67 -21.28 1.07
N GLN A 24 22.88 -21.66 0.60
CA GLN A 24 24.13 -21.06 1.04
C GLN A 24 24.72 -20.20 -0.10
N VAL A 25 25.38 -19.11 0.26
CA VAL A 25 26.09 -18.27 -0.71
C VAL A 25 27.28 -19.05 -1.24
N ALA A 26 27.33 -19.30 -2.55
CA ALA A 26 28.54 -19.76 -3.20
C ALA A 26 29.53 -18.58 -3.27
N GLU A 27 30.72 -18.75 -2.71
CA GLU A 27 31.79 -17.73 -2.73
C GLU A 27 32.45 -17.56 -4.11
N SER A 28 32.02 -18.32 -5.12
CA SER A 28 32.58 -18.26 -6.47
C SER A 28 32.14 -17.00 -7.21
N TYR A 29 33.07 -16.43 -8.00
CA TYR A 29 32.74 -15.36 -8.94
C TYR A 29 31.62 -15.80 -9.88
N GLN A 30 30.56 -15.00 -9.94
CA GLN A 30 29.41 -15.20 -10.83
C GLN A 30 29.35 -14.05 -11.83
N SER A 31 29.31 -14.36 -13.12
CA SER A 31 29.13 -13.37 -14.18
C SER A 31 27.68 -12.87 -14.17
N GLU A 32 27.43 -11.73 -14.81
CA GLU A 32 26.07 -11.17 -14.97
C GLU A 32 25.16 -12.16 -15.73
N GLY A 33 25.67 -12.82 -16.76
CA GLY A 33 24.93 -13.84 -17.50
C GLY A 33 24.67 -15.14 -16.71
N ASP A 34 25.51 -15.50 -15.73
CA ASP A 34 25.25 -16.63 -14.84
C ASP A 34 24.15 -16.28 -13.85
N LEU A 35 24.19 -15.09 -13.29
CA LEU A 35 23.18 -14.57 -12.37
C LEU A 35 21.79 -14.50 -13.07
N GLU A 36 21.77 -14.03 -14.33
CA GLU A 36 20.56 -14.00 -15.16
C GLU A 36 20.01 -15.41 -15.39
N ARG A 37 20.85 -16.39 -15.73
CA ARG A 37 20.42 -17.76 -15.96
C ARG A 37 19.86 -18.41 -14.68
N GLU A 38 20.55 -18.22 -13.53
CA GLU A 38 20.07 -18.73 -12.25
C GLU A 38 18.74 -18.11 -11.88
N PHE A 39 18.59 -16.79 -12.02
CA PHE A 39 17.35 -16.09 -11.74
C PHE A 39 16.17 -16.59 -12.59
N ILE A 40 16.38 -16.76 -13.92
CA ILE A 40 15.35 -17.31 -14.79
C ILE A 40 14.98 -18.73 -14.41
N GLN A 41 15.98 -19.56 -14.07
CA GLN A 41 15.73 -20.94 -13.64
C GLN A 41 14.91 -21.00 -12.34
N ASP A 42 15.21 -20.12 -11.39
CA ASP A 42 14.45 -20.02 -10.14
C ASP A 42 12.98 -19.61 -10.39
N LEU A 43 12.74 -18.70 -11.34
CA LEU A 43 11.39 -18.33 -11.77
C LEU A 43 10.66 -19.52 -12.44
N VAL A 44 11.32 -20.23 -13.33
CA VAL A 44 10.75 -21.42 -13.99
C VAL A 44 10.40 -22.49 -12.94
N ASN A 45 11.26 -22.71 -11.95
CA ASN A 45 11.00 -23.63 -10.84
C ASN A 45 9.77 -23.22 -10.00
N GLN A 46 9.45 -21.92 -9.97
CA GLN A 46 8.24 -21.37 -9.34
C GLN A 46 7.01 -21.41 -10.27
N GLY A 47 7.14 -22.00 -11.48
CA GLY A 47 6.05 -22.18 -12.42
C GLY A 47 5.81 -21.01 -13.39
N TYR A 48 6.83 -20.18 -13.63
CA TYR A 48 6.81 -19.24 -14.75
C TYR A 48 7.04 -20.01 -16.06
N GLU A 49 6.27 -19.68 -17.08
CA GLU A 49 6.55 -20.18 -18.42
C GLU A 49 7.72 -19.40 -19.03
N SER A 50 8.64 -20.09 -19.70
CA SER A 50 9.75 -19.46 -20.41
C SER A 50 9.64 -19.78 -21.91
N PRO A 51 8.80 -19.04 -22.65
CA PRO A 51 8.62 -19.28 -24.08
C PRO A 51 9.87 -18.91 -24.87
N LEU A 52 10.23 -19.77 -25.82
CA LEU A 52 11.35 -19.54 -26.73
C LEU A 52 10.95 -18.61 -27.88
N GLY A 53 11.89 -17.82 -28.39
CA GLY A 53 11.71 -17.04 -29.60
C GLY A 53 10.95 -15.70 -29.44
N LEU A 54 10.59 -15.30 -28.24
CA LEU A 54 9.99 -13.98 -27.99
C LEU A 54 11.07 -12.89 -27.91
N THR A 55 11.78 -12.69 -29.00
CA THR A 55 12.92 -11.75 -29.07
C THR A 55 12.60 -10.47 -29.85
N THR A 56 11.45 -10.41 -30.52
CA THR A 56 11.04 -9.25 -31.34
C THR A 56 9.69 -8.69 -30.88
N PRO A 57 9.39 -7.42 -31.17
CA PRO A 57 8.08 -6.82 -30.87
C PRO A 57 6.91 -7.57 -31.49
N ASP A 58 7.05 -8.05 -32.73
CA ASP A 58 5.99 -8.80 -33.43
C ASP A 58 5.72 -10.15 -32.76
N ALA A 59 6.77 -10.87 -32.36
CA ALA A 59 6.63 -12.13 -31.62
C ALA A 59 5.97 -11.89 -30.26
N LEU A 60 6.31 -10.78 -29.58
CA LEU A 60 5.68 -10.40 -28.32
C LEU A 60 4.19 -10.11 -28.51
N LEU A 61 3.83 -9.35 -29.54
CA LEU A 61 2.43 -9.04 -29.86
C LEU A 61 1.63 -10.30 -30.23
N ALA A 62 2.24 -11.23 -30.99
CA ALA A 62 1.62 -12.52 -31.28
C ALA A 62 1.38 -13.36 -30.00
N ASN A 63 2.33 -13.35 -29.05
CA ASN A 63 2.15 -13.99 -27.75
C ASN A 63 1.01 -13.33 -26.94
N VAL A 64 0.90 -12.01 -26.94
CA VAL A 64 -0.23 -11.31 -26.29
C VAL A 64 -1.56 -11.81 -26.84
N ARG A 65 -1.69 -11.96 -28.19
CA ARG A 65 -2.91 -12.50 -28.82
C ARG A 65 -3.27 -13.87 -28.25
N VAL A 66 -2.30 -14.78 -28.21
CA VAL A 66 -2.50 -16.15 -27.69
C VAL A 66 -2.97 -16.13 -26.24
N GLN A 67 -2.30 -15.33 -25.40
CA GLN A 67 -2.62 -15.27 -23.97
C GLN A 67 -3.98 -14.61 -23.71
N LEU A 68 -4.34 -13.53 -24.42
CA LEU A 68 -5.63 -12.88 -24.26
C LEU A 68 -6.78 -13.74 -24.79
N GLN A 69 -6.60 -14.45 -25.90
CA GLN A 69 -7.59 -15.42 -26.39
C GLN A 69 -7.85 -16.51 -25.36
N ALA A 70 -6.80 -17.03 -24.74
CA ALA A 70 -6.92 -18.06 -23.69
C ALA A 70 -7.60 -17.51 -22.42
N LEU A 71 -7.23 -16.31 -21.96
CA LEU A 71 -7.84 -15.69 -20.78
C LEU A 71 -9.34 -15.46 -20.94
N ASN A 72 -9.75 -15.01 -22.13
CA ASN A 72 -11.11 -14.55 -22.43
C ASN A 72 -11.98 -15.62 -23.07
N ASN A 73 -11.41 -16.80 -23.37
CA ASN A 73 -12.09 -17.82 -24.17
C ASN A 73 -12.69 -17.23 -25.46
N ALA A 74 -11.88 -16.43 -26.16
CA ALA A 74 -12.24 -15.70 -27.39
C ALA A 74 -11.26 -16.07 -28.51
N GLN A 75 -11.71 -15.91 -29.76
CA GLN A 75 -10.86 -16.07 -30.94
C GLN A 75 -11.03 -14.82 -31.81
N PHE A 76 -9.91 -14.22 -32.19
CA PHE A 76 -9.89 -13.09 -33.12
C PHE A 76 -9.49 -13.57 -34.52
N SER A 77 -10.20 -13.14 -35.55
CA SER A 77 -9.66 -13.13 -36.91
C SER A 77 -8.46 -12.17 -36.97
N ASP A 78 -7.70 -12.20 -38.06
CA ASP A 78 -6.55 -11.31 -38.21
C ASP A 78 -6.99 -9.84 -38.30
N GLY A 79 -8.11 -9.57 -38.97
CA GLY A 79 -8.69 -8.22 -39.07
C GLY A 79 -9.22 -7.71 -37.72
N GLU A 80 -9.91 -8.55 -36.97
CA GLU A 80 -10.39 -8.22 -35.62
C GLU A 80 -9.24 -7.96 -34.65
N TRP A 81 -8.18 -8.80 -34.71
CA TRP A 81 -6.99 -8.61 -33.89
C TRP A 81 -6.30 -7.27 -34.21
N GLN A 82 -6.09 -6.99 -35.48
CA GLN A 82 -5.50 -5.71 -35.90
C GLN A 82 -6.32 -4.52 -35.40
N ARG A 83 -7.65 -4.56 -35.59
CA ARG A 83 -8.58 -3.54 -35.10
C ARG A 83 -8.48 -3.38 -33.58
N PHE A 84 -8.47 -4.47 -32.81
CA PHE A 84 -8.34 -4.45 -31.36
C PHE A 84 -7.01 -3.82 -30.90
N VAL A 85 -5.91 -4.16 -31.58
CA VAL A 85 -4.57 -3.58 -31.28
C VAL A 85 -4.57 -2.08 -31.55
N GLU A 86 -4.96 -1.66 -32.75
CA GLU A 86 -4.86 -0.26 -33.20
C GLU A 86 -5.82 0.67 -32.45
N THR A 87 -6.99 0.19 -32.06
CA THR A 87 -8.02 1.05 -31.44
C THR A 87 -7.93 1.06 -29.92
N TRP A 88 -7.41 0.02 -29.31
CA TRP A 88 -7.40 -0.09 -27.85
C TRP A 88 -6.09 -0.61 -27.27
N LEU A 89 -5.62 -1.81 -27.62
CA LEU A 89 -4.49 -2.43 -26.92
C LEU A 89 -3.20 -1.60 -27.07
N ASP A 90 -2.83 -1.22 -28.29
CA ASP A 90 -1.62 -0.45 -28.58
C ASP A 90 -1.90 0.77 -29.48
N LYS A 91 -2.90 1.55 -29.07
CA LYS A 91 -3.29 2.78 -29.76
C LYS A 91 -2.09 3.73 -29.84
N PRO A 92 -1.77 4.29 -31.04
CA PRO A 92 -0.58 5.14 -31.24
C PRO A 92 -0.50 6.36 -30.33
N SER A 93 -1.66 6.92 -29.92
CA SER A 93 -1.71 8.07 -29.01
C SER A 93 -1.45 7.75 -27.55
N ASP A 94 -1.39 6.46 -27.18
CA ASP A 94 -1.25 6.05 -25.78
C ASP A 94 0.19 6.19 -25.31
N GLY A 95 0.36 6.91 -24.21
CA GLY A 95 1.59 6.97 -23.44
C GLY A 95 1.60 5.96 -22.28
N ILE A 96 2.57 6.10 -21.38
CA ILE A 96 2.70 5.27 -20.18
C ILE A 96 1.47 5.43 -19.26
N ALA A 97 0.96 6.64 -19.12
CA ALA A 97 -0.19 6.90 -18.24
C ALA A 97 -1.46 6.18 -18.71
N GLU A 98 -1.75 6.24 -20.03
CA GLU A 98 -2.91 5.55 -20.63
C GLU A 98 -2.77 4.03 -20.52
N LYS A 99 -1.58 3.49 -20.80
CA LYS A 99 -1.31 2.04 -20.65
C LYS A 99 -1.41 1.61 -19.18
N THR A 100 -0.90 2.40 -18.23
CA THR A 100 -1.03 2.12 -16.81
C THR A 100 -2.50 2.15 -16.38
N ARG A 101 -3.30 3.10 -16.88
CA ARG A 101 -4.74 3.13 -16.62
C ARG A 101 -5.44 1.86 -17.12
N LYS A 102 -5.08 1.35 -18.29
CA LYS A 102 -5.59 0.06 -18.80
C LYS A 102 -5.23 -1.12 -17.92
N VAL A 103 -4.14 -1.07 -17.17
CA VAL A 103 -3.80 -2.11 -16.18
C VAL A 103 -4.63 -1.96 -14.91
N HIS A 104 -4.85 -0.72 -14.43
CA HIS A 104 -5.41 -0.49 -13.10
C HIS A 104 -6.91 -0.20 -13.08
N ASP A 105 -7.42 0.57 -14.05
CA ASP A 105 -8.80 1.04 -14.07
C ASP A 105 -9.60 0.43 -15.22
N ASP A 106 -9.09 0.57 -16.45
CA ASP A 106 -9.81 0.25 -17.71
C ASP A 106 -9.32 -1.09 -18.31
N TYR A 107 -9.18 -2.13 -17.47
CA TYR A 107 -8.61 -3.42 -17.88
C TYR A 107 -9.60 -4.33 -18.64
N VAL A 108 -10.80 -3.83 -18.92
CA VAL A 108 -11.87 -4.52 -19.66
C VAL A 108 -12.27 -3.65 -20.84
N HIS A 109 -12.44 -4.25 -22.01
CA HIS A 109 -12.88 -3.58 -23.22
C HIS A 109 -14.06 -4.31 -23.86
N ASP A 110 -15.12 -3.59 -24.18
CA ASP A 110 -16.25 -4.11 -24.92
C ASP A 110 -15.88 -4.17 -26.40
N PHE A 111 -15.58 -5.36 -26.91
CA PHE A 111 -15.17 -5.56 -28.30
C PHE A 111 -16.33 -6.10 -29.13
N VAL A 112 -16.56 -5.46 -30.30
CA VAL A 112 -17.55 -5.89 -31.27
C VAL A 112 -16.86 -6.74 -32.34
N PHE A 113 -17.23 -8.01 -32.42
CA PHE A 113 -16.74 -8.96 -33.42
C PHE A 113 -17.38 -8.73 -34.79
N ASP A 114 -16.81 -9.29 -35.84
CA ASP A 114 -17.29 -9.10 -37.22
C ASP A 114 -18.68 -9.71 -37.48
N ASP A 115 -19.08 -10.69 -36.70
CA ASP A 115 -20.43 -11.28 -36.69
C ASP A 115 -21.47 -10.45 -35.90
N GLY A 116 -21.03 -9.34 -35.29
CA GLY A 116 -21.88 -8.42 -34.54
C GLY A 116 -22.06 -8.74 -33.06
N HIS A 117 -21.53 -9.87 -32.55
CA HIS A 117 -21.60 -10.11 -31.12
C HIS A 117 -20.63 -9.22 -30.35
N ILE A 118 -20.97 -8.88 -29.11
CA ILE A 118 -20.14 -8.05 -28.20
C ILE A 118 -19.64 -8.93 -27.07
N GLN A 119 -18.33 -8.86 -26.81
CA GLN A 119 -17.72 -9.55 -25.69
C GLN A 119 -16.77 -8.62 -24.93
N ASN A 120 -16.79 -8.72 -23.61
CA ASN A 120 -15.84 -8.05 -22.73
C ASN A 120 -14.49 -8.77 -22.80
N ILE A 121 -13.48 -8.08 -23.30
CA ILE A 121 -12.11 -8.57 -23.38
C ILE A 121 -11.30 -8.01 -22.22
N TYR A 122 -10.86 -8.90 -21.35
CA TYR A 122 -10.06 -8.61 -20.15
C TYR A 122 -8.58 -8.68 -20.50
N LEU A 123 -7.79 -7.66 -20.14
CA LEU A 123 -6.33 -7.75 -20.14
C LEU A 123 -5.82 -8.57 -18.95
N LEU A 124 -6.51 -8.47 -17.83
CA LEU A 124 -6.11 -9.06 -16.55
C LEU A 124 -7.36 -9.53 -15.80
N ASP A 125 -7.28 -10.67 -15.15
CA ASP A 125 -8.32 -11.12 -14.22
C ASP A 125 -7.98 -10.65 -12.80
N LYS A 126 -8.62 -9.58 -12.34
CA LYS A 126 -8.44 -9.03 -11.00
C LYS A 126 -9.29 -9.73 -9.94
N LYS A 127 -10.35 -10.44 -10.35
CA LYS A 127 -11.19 -11.21 -9.43
C LYS A 127 -10.56 -12.53 -9.06
N ASN A 128 -10.09 -13.26 -10.06
CA ASN A 128 -9.34 -14.49 -9.88
C ASN A 128 -7.89 -14.31 -10.38
N ILE A 129 -7.06 -13.73 -9.52
CA ILE A 129 -5.68 -13.39 -9.86
C ILE A 129 -4.88 -14.60 -10.36
N ALA A 130 -5.18 -15.82 -9.87
CA ALA A 130 -4.48 -17.03 -10.26
C ALA A 130 -4.71 -17.45 -11.73
N ARG A 131 -5.75 -16.92 -12.40
CA ARG A 131 -5.98 -17.18 -13.84
C ARG A 131 -4.99 -16.45 -14.75
N ASN A 132 -4.30 -15.44 -14.25
CA ASN A 132 -3.32 -14.73 -15.06
C ASN A 132 -2.09 -15.60 -15.30
N LYS A 133 -1.71 -15.74 -16.55
CA LYS A 133 -0.49 -16.44 -16.98
C LYS A 133 0.73 -15.55 -16.75
N VAL A 134 1.77 -16.11 -16.15
CA VAL A 134 3.02 -15.40 -15.92
C VAL A 134 4.14 -16.09 -16.69
N GLN A 135 4.85 -15.29 -17.48
CA GLN A 135 5.94 -15.74 -18.34
C GLN A 135 7.20 -14.94 -18.04
N VAL A 136 8.36 -15.53 -18.28
CA VAL A 136 9.65 -14.87 -18.20
C VAL A 136 10.37 -14.98 -19.54
N ILE A 137 10.84 -13.83 -20.03
CA ILE A 137 11.66 -13.76 -21.24
C ILE A 137 12.97 -13.05 -20.96
N LYS A 138 14.00 -13.43 -21.68
CA LYS A 138 15.31 -12.81 -21.62
C LYS A 138 15.63 -12.06 -22.91
N GLN A 139 16.40 -10.99 -22.78
CA GLN A 139 17.13 -10.37 -23.86
C GLN A 139 16.24 -9.97 -25.05
N LEU A 140 15.12 -9.28 -24.79
CA LEU A 140 14.36 -8.68 -25.86
C LEU A 140 15.18 -7.55 -26.50
N GLU A 141 15.39 -7.64 -27.81
CA GLU A 141 16.04 -6.60 -28.59
C GLU A 141 15.00 -5.61 -29.11
N GLN A 142 15.09 -4.37 -28.65
CA GLN A 142 14.27 -3.30 -29.19
C GLN A 142 15.13 -2.30 -29.96
N LYS A 143 14.81 -2.11 -31.26
CA LYS A 143 15.43 -1.09 -32.10
C LYS A 143 14.88 0.28 -31.72
N GLY A 144 15.69 1.08 -31.04
CA GLY A 144 15.47 2.49 -30.77
C GLY A 144 16.56 3.33 -31.40
N SER A 145 16.83 4.55 -30.89
CA SER A 145 18.00 5.37 -31.27
C SER A 145 19.33 4.64 -30.99
N HIS A 146 19.30 3.65 -30.08
CA HIS A 146 20.36 2.65 -29.87
C HIS A 146 19.70 1.28 -29.69
N ALA A 147 20.38 0.20 -30.13
CA ALA A 147 19.95 -1.17 -29.87
C ALA A 147 20.10 -1.45 -28.38
N ASN A 148 18.98 -1.47 -27.63
CA ASN A 148 18.96 -1.76 -26.22
C ASN A 148 18.59 -3.23 -25.98
N ARG A 149 19.33 -3.89 -25.10
CA ARG A 149 19.11 -5.27 -24.70
C ARG A 149 18.71 -5.28 -23.23
N TYR A 150 17.51 -5.74 -22.95
CA TYR A 150 16.97 -5.82 -21.61
C TYR A 150 17.29 -7.16 -20.98
N ASP A 151 17.69 -7.19 -19.72
CA ASP A 151 18.13 -8.44 -19.08
C ASP A 151 16.99 -9.44 -18.98
N VAL A 152 15.98 -9.17 -18.14
CA VAL A 152 14.84 -10.07 -17.95
C VAL A 152 13.53 -9.28 -17.90
N THR A 153 12.54 -9.71 -18.65
CA THR A 153 11.19 -9.14 -18.63
C THR A 153 10.19 -10.18 -18.19
N ILE A 154 9.29 -9.82 -17.27
CA ILE A 154 8.18 -10.65 -16.84
C ILE A 154 6.90 -10.18 -17.49
N LEU A 155 6.22 -11.12 -18.14
CA LEU A 155 4.97 -10.90 -18.83
C LEU A 155 3.82 -11.45 -17.98
N VAL A 156 2.70 -10.72 -17.97
CA VAL A 156 1.43 -11.19 -17.43
C VAL A 156 0.41 -11.16 -18.55
N ASN A 157 -0.16 -12.32 -18.88
CA ASN A 157 -1.01 -12.50 -20.07
C ASN A 157 -0.36 -11.97 -21.36
N GLY A 158 0.96 -12.15 -21.49
CA GLY A 158 1.75 -11.66 -22.60
C GLY A 158 2.20 -10.20 -22.51
N LEU A 159 1.58 -9.39 -21.65
CA LEU A 159 1.94 -7.97 -21.48
C LEU A 159 3.17 -7.81 -20.59
N PRO A 160 4.19 -7.01 -20.99
CA PRO A 160 5.39 -6.75 -20.18
C PRO A 160 5.02 -5.84 -19.00
N LEU A 161 4.88 -6.40 -17.79
CA LEU A 161 4.51 -5.65 -16.60
C LEU A 161 5.69 -5.40 -15.66
N VAL A 162 6.74 -6.23 -15.70
CA VAL A 162 7.92 -6.05 -14.84
C VAL A 162 9.19 -6.17 -15.65
N GLN A 163 10.08 -5.21 -15.45
CA GLN A 163 11.44 -5.25 -15.99
C GLN A 163 12.43 -5.46 -14.86
N VAL A 164 13.33 -6.42 -15.02
CA VAL A 164 14.41 -6.73 -14.09
C VAL A 164 15.74 -6.39 -14.72
N GLU A 165 16.57 -5.66 -14.02
CA GLU A 165 17.92 -5.31 -14.41
C GLU A 165 18.90 -5.87 -13.40
N LEU A 166 19.84 -6.67 -13.87
CA LEU A 166 20.81 -7.37 -13.05
C LEU A 166 22.21 -6.83 -13.26
N LYS A 167 22.99 -6.76 -12.20
CA LYS A 167 24.44 -6.49 -12.22
C LYS A 167 25.15 -7.58 -11.46
N LYS A 168 26.38 -7.86 -11.85
CA LYS A 168 27.20 -8.85 -11.12
C LYS A 168 27.44 -8.41 -9.68
N ARG A 169 27.69 -9.37 -8.80
CA ARG A 169 28.06 -9.11 -7.41
C ARG A 169 29.26 -8.17 -7.32
N GLY A 170 29.23 -7.24 -6.36
CA GLY A 170 30.28 -6.23 -6.17
C GLY A 170 30.08 -4.93 -6.95
N VAL A 171 29.17 -4.86 -7.91
CA VAL A 171 28.78 -3.63 -8.60
C VAL A 171 27.73 -2.89 -7.76
N ALA A 172 27.80 -1.57 -7.71
CA ALA A 172 26.81 -0.78 -7.00
C ALA A 172 25.42 -0.91 -7.65
N ILE A 173 24.38 -1.20 -6.85
CA ILE A 173 23.01 -1.37 -7.35
C ILE A 173 22.49 -0.11 -8.07
N ARG A 174 23.04 1.06 -7.76
CA ARG A 174 22.72 2.32 -8.45
C ARG A 174 23.04 2.27 -9.96
N GLU A 175 23.98 1.46 -10.39
CA GLU A 175 24.27 1.29 -11.82
C GLU A 175 23.11 0.61 -12.56
N ALA A 176 22.49 -0.41 -11.97
CA ALA A 176 21.28 -1.02 -12.50
C ALA A 176 20.13 0.00 -12.60
N PHE A 177 19.96 0.84 -11.57
CA PHE A 177 18.97 1.92 -11.58
C PHE A 177 19.22 2.90 -12.74
N ASN A 178 20.46 3.35 -12.91
CA ASN A 178 20.82 4.29 -13.97
C ASN A 178 20.57 3.69 -15.36
N GLN A 179 20.76 2.39 -15.53
CA GLN A 179 20.50 1.68 -16.77
C GLN A 179 19.00 1.63 -17.08
N VAL A 180 18.14 1.26 -16.12
CA VAL A 180 16.68 1.32 -16.26
C VAL A 180 16.22 2.74 -16.61
N HIS A 181 16.79 3.75 -15.95
CA HIS A 181 16.43 5.14 -16.19
C HIS A 181 16.82 5.61 -17.61
N ARG A 182 17.93 5.12 -18.15
CA ARG A 182 18.32 5.36 -19.55
C ARG A 182 17.33 4.70 -20.51
N TYR A 183 16.98 3.42 -20.30
CA TYR A 183 16.02 2.69 -21.12
C TYR A 183 14.64 3.34 -21.14
N SER A 184 14.19 3.86 -20.01
CA SER A 184 12.89 4.55 -19.91
C SER A 184 12.83 5.81 -20.78
N LYS A 185 13.97 6.48 -20.99
CA LYS A 185 14.06 7.66 -21.86
C LYS A 185 14.17 7.32 -23.33
N GLU A 186 14.90 6.26 -23.67
CA GLU A 186 15.33 5.97 -25.04
C GLU A 186 14.42 4.97 -25.75
N SER A 187 13.90 3.96 -25.05
CA SER A 187 13.28 2.80 -25.69
C SER A 187 11.85 2.52 -25.25
N PHE A 188 11.55 2.60 -23.93
CA PHE A 188 10.21 2.29 -23.42
C PHE A 188 9.15 3.30 -23.89
N ASN A 189 9.56 4.49 -24.30
CA ASN A 189 8.70 5.56 -24.82
C ASN A 189 8.62 5.62 -26.34
N SER A 190 9.17 4.63 -27.06
CA SER A 190 9.05 4.58 -28.53
C SER A 190 7.57 4.45 -28.94
N ALA A 191 7.22 4.95 -30.12
CA ALA A 191 5.87 4.82 -30.64
C ALA A 191 5.47 3.34 -30.73
N ASN A 192 4.23 3.02 -30.40
CA ASN A 192 3.64 1.67 -30.46
C ASN A 192 4.46 0.60 -29.72
N SER A 193 4.94 0.91 -28.52
CA SER A 193 5.70 -0.02 -27.71
C SER A 193 4.85 -0.64 -26.61
N LEU A 194 4.74 -1.97 -26.60
CA LEU A 194 4.14 -2.70 -25.48
C LEU A 194 4.88 -2.48 -24.15
N PHE A 195 6.16 -2.06 -24.18
CA PHE A 195 6.91 -1.71 -22.97
C PHE A 195 6.37 -0.51 -22.19
N LYS A 196 5.48 0.28 -22.79
CA LYS A 196 4.73 1.30 -22.06
C LYS A 196 3.76 0.69 -21.02
N TYR A 197 3.50 -0.62 -21.08
CA TYR A 197 2.73 -1.36 -20.06
C TYR A 197 3.55 -1.70 -18.81
N LEU A 198 4.86 -1.48 -18.78
CA LEU A 198 5.68 -1.73 -17.60
C LEU A 198 5.16 -0.97 -16.38
N GLN A 199 4.95 -1.70 -15.29
CA GLN A 199 4.43 -1.17 -14.04
C GLN A 199 5.51 -1.07 -12.96
N VAL A 200 6.36 -2.08 -12.87
CA VAL A 200 7.36 -2.21 -11.81
C VAL A 200 8.72 -2.52 -12.42
N PHE A 201 9.72 -1.84 -11.90
CA PHE A 201 11.12 -2.16 -12.13
C PHE A 201 11.70 -2.87 -10.92
N VAL A 202 12.51 -3.88 -11.15
CA VAL A 202 13.34 -4.54 -10.14
C VAL A 202 14.79 -4.40 -10.55
N ILE A 203 15.63 -4.05 -9.60
CA ILE A 203 17.08 -3.93 -9.79
C ILE A 203 17.78 -4.81 -8.77
N SER A 204 18.85 -5.49 -9.18
CA SER A 204 19.64 -6.31 -8.27
C SER A 204 21.10 -6.40 -8.71
N ASN A 205 22.00 -6.53 -7.73
CA ASN A 205 23.39 -6.92 -7.93
C ASN A 205 23.72 -8.27 -7.28
N GLY A 206 22.67 -9.09 -7.08
CA GLY A 206 22.79 -10.39 -6.43
C GLY A 206 22.79 -10.33 -4.88
N THR A 207 23.29 -9.26 -4.27
CA THR A 207 23.34 -9.08 -2.80
C THR A 207 22.37 -8.04 -2.27
N ASP A 208 22.01 -7.07 -3.09
CA ASP A 208 20.98 -6.06 -2.79
C ASP A 208 19.96 -6.07 -3.94
N SER A 209 18.67 -6.17 -3.61
CA SER A 209 17.57 -6.19 -4.56
C SER A 209 16.53 -5.18 -4.13
N ARG A 210 16.06 -4.36 -5.07
CA ARG A 210 15.06 -3.32 -4.83
C ARG A 210 14.04 -3.29 -5.96
N TYR A 211 12.87 -2.77 -5.65
CA TYR A 211 11.81 -2.55 -6.65
C TYR A 211 11.29 -1.12 -6.57
N PHE A 212 10.70 -0.64 -7.66
CA PHE A 212 10.07 0.68 -7.72
C PHE A 212 9.05 0.75 -8.84
N ALA A 213 8.09 1.69 -8.70
CA ALA A 213 7.04 1.89 -9.69
C ALA A 213 7.57 2.59 -10.94
N ASN A 214 7.04 2.25 -12.11
CA ASN A 214 7.21 3.04 -13.31
C ASN A 214 6.39 4.34 -13.18
N THR A 215 7.06 5.49 -13.18
CA THR A 215 6.41 6.79 -13.06
C THR A 215 6.99 7.78 -14.06
N THR A 216 6.12 8.58 -14.66
CA THR A 216 6.50 9.67 -15.56
C THR A 216 6.87 10.95 -14.81
N GLN A 217 6.57 11.04 -13.51
CA GLN A 217 6.87 12.21 -12.70
C GLN A 217 8.36 12.31 -12.40
N ARG A 218 9.02 13.32 -12.96
CA ARG A 218 10.49 13.54 -12.83
C ARG A 218 10.96 13.64 -11.38
N ASN A 219 10.18 14.29 -10.50
CA ASN A 219 10.49 14.45 -9.08
C ASN A 219 10.34 13.15 -8.26
N LYS A 220 9.75 12.11 -8.82
CA LYS A 220 9.58 10.79 -8.20
C LYS A 220 10.42 9.69 -8.85
N ASN A 221 11.17 10.01 -9.88
CA ASN A 221 12.06 9.07 -10.58
C ASN A 221 13.49 9.24 -10.07
N SER A 222 13.71 8.97 -8.79
CA SER A 222 15.00 9.01 -8.10
C SER A 222 15.27 7.66 -7.44
N PHE A 223 16.53 7.32 -7.26
CA PHE A 223 16.95 6.13 -6.52
C PHE A 223 16.37 6.09 -5.10
N ASP A 224 16.12 7.24 -4.49
CA ASP A 224 15.54 7.37 -3.15
C ASP A 224 14.10 6.81 -3.06
N PHE A 225 13.41 6.67 -4.20
CA PHE A 225 12.09 6.04 -4.27
C PHE A 225 12.13 4.52 -4.43
N THR A 226 13.32 3.93 -4.62
CA THR A 226 13.46 2.47 -4.61
C THR A 226 13.10 1.91 -3.24
N MET A 227 12.54 0.71 -3.23
CA MET A 227 12.01 0.05 -2.04
C MET A 227 12.69 -1.29 -1.84
N ASN A 228 13.01 -1.62 -0.59
CA ASN A 228 13.41 -2.96 -0.21
C ASN A 228 12.17 -3.85 -0.02
N TRP A 229 12.30 -5.14 -0.32
CA TRP A 229 11.36 -6.14 0.15
C TRP A 229 11.69 -6.54 1.59
N ALA A 230 10.70 -6.91 2.39
CA ALA A 230 10.91 -7.23 3.79
C ALA A 230 9.88 -8.25 4.29
N LYS A 231 10.19 -8.92 5.39
CA LYS A 231 9.23 -9.70 6.17
C LYS A 231 8.28 -8.78 6.96
N ALA A 232 7.23 -9.37 7.52
CA ALA A 232 6.23 -8.63 8.30
C ALA A 232 6.78 -8.06 9.64
N ASP A 233 7.95 -8.52 10.07
CA ASP A 233 8.72 -7.94 11.19
C ASP A 233 9.68 -6.83 10.75
N ASN A 234 9.57 -6.35 9.51
CA ASN A 234 10.42 -5.37 8.84
C ASN A 234 11.88 -5.83 8.61
N THR A 235 12.21 -7.10 8.80
CA THR A 235 13.52 -7.64 8.42
C THR A 235 13.68 -7.64 6.92
N LEU A 236 14.73 -6.96 6.41
CA LEU A 236 14.94 -6.78 4.97
C LEU A 236 15.32 -8.09 4.28
N ILE A 237 14.79 -8.29 3.10
CA ILE A 237 15.11 -9.38 2.16
C ILE A 237 15.85 -8.74 0.99
N LYS A 238 17.18 -8.83 1.01
CA LYS A 238 18.05 -8.13 0.06
C LYS A 238 18.63 -9.04 -1.02
N ASP A 239 19.10 -10.23 -0.63
CA ASP A 239 19.71 -11.16 -1.57
C ASP A 239 18.73 -11.56 -2.66
N LEU A 240 19.19 -11.62 -3.92
CA LEU A 240 18.36 -11.90 -5.08
C LEU A 240 17.62 -13.22 -4.97
N LYS A 241 18.24 -14.26 -4.42
CA LYS A 241 17.63 -15.58 -4.29
C LYS A 241 16.48 -15.59 -3.30
N ASP A 242 16.66 -14.95 -2.14
CA ASP A 242 15.61 -14.75 -1.13
C ASP A 242 14.49 -13.85 -1.68
N PHE A 243 14.88 -12.79 -2.40
CA PHE A 243 13.94 -11.88 -3.06
C PHE A 243 13.12 -12.63 -4.11
N THR A 244 13.76 -13.49 -4.91
CA THR A 244 13.09 -14.31 -5.93
C THR A 244 12.12 -15.30 -5.29
N ALA A 245 12.54 -15.97 -4.22
CA ALA A 245 11.70 -16.93 -3.51
C ALA A 245 10.48 -16.32 -2.82
N THR A 246 10.48 -15.01 -2.56
CA THR A 246 9.41 -14.32 -1.84
C THR A 246 8.65 -13.33 -2.71
N PHE A 247 9.31 -12.29 -3.24
CA PHE A 247 8.66 -11.25 -4.05
C PHE A 247 8.15 -11.79 -5.40
N PHE A 248 8.96 -12.63 -6.07
CA PHE A 248 8.60 -13.23 -7.36
C PHE A 248 7.79 -14.51 -7.25
N GLN A 249 7.38 -14.93 -6.08
CA GLN A 249 6.35 -15.95 -5.98
C GLN A 249 5.12 -15.47 -6.77
N LYS A 250 4.56 -16.30 -7.66
CA LYS A 250 3.52 -15.88 -8.63
C LYS A 250 2.35 -15.14 -7.98
N ASP A 251 1.82 -15.68 -6.88
CA ASP A 251 0.72 -15.05 -6.16
C ASP A 251 1.14 -13.69 -5.55
N THR A 252 2.35 -13.61 -4.99
CA THR A 252 2.90 -12.37 -4.43
C THR A 252 3.05 -11.30 -5.51
N LEU A 253 3.73 -11.62 -6.60
CA LEU A 253 3.95 -10.65 -7.69
C LEU A 253 2.63 -10.15 -8.27
N LEU A 254 1.69 -11.05 -8.56
CA LEU A 254 0.39 -10.68 -9.10
C LEU A 254 -0.40 -9.81 -8.12
N LYS A 255 -0.37 -10.09 -6.82
CA LYS A 255 -1.01 -9.24 -5.81
C LYS A 255 -0.33 -7.88 -5.67
N VAL A 256 1.00 -7.81 -5.71
CA VAL A 256 1.72 -6.52 -5.71
C VAL A 256 1.29 -5.68 -6.90
N LEU A 257 1.25 -6.26 -8.10
CA LEU A 257 0.87 -5.55 -9.32
C LEU A 257 -0.61 -5.14 -9.34
N LEU A 258 -1.53 -6.06 -9.01
CA LEU A 258 -2.95 -5.87 -9.28
C LEU A 258 -3.75 -5.46 -8.06
N ARG A 259 -3.30 -5.81 -6.85
CA ARG A 259 -4.04 -5.58 -5.61
C ARG A 259 -3.39 -4.50 -4.73
N TYR A 260 -2.05 -4.48 -4.64
CA TYR A 260 -1.31 -3.55 -3.77
C TYR A 260 -0.62 -2.41 -4.51
N SER A 261 -1.13 -2.09 -5.69
CA SER A 261 -0.79 -0.89 -6.43
C SER A 261 -2.02 0.01 -6.58
N VAL A 262 -1.78 1.31 -6.70
CA VAL A 262 -2.82 2.33 -6.91
C VAL A 262 -2.33 3.27 -8.00
N PHE A 263 -3.12 3.44 -9.04
CA PHE A 263 -2.89 4.47 -10.04
C PHE A 263 -3.76 5.68 -9.69
N ASP A 264 -3.13 6.78 -9.34
CA ASP A 264 -3.84 7.94 -8.82
C ASP A 264 -4.29 8.92 -9.92
N THR A 265 -5.19 9.83 -9.57
CA THR A 265 -5.71 10.86 -10.50
C THR A 265 -4.65 11.83 -11.02
N SER A 266 -3.46 11.86 -10.40
CA SER A 266 -2.31 12.61 -10.91
C SER A 266 -1.43 11.83 -11.88
N ASN A 267 -1.93 10.70 -12.39
CA ASN A 267 -1.23 9.76 -13.25
C ASN A 267 0.08 9.24 -12.62
N THR A 268 0.05 8.97 -11.31
CA THR A 268 1.17 8.39 -10.59
C THR A 268 0.82 6.98 -10.16
N LEU A 269 1.66 6.02 -10.53
CA LEU A 269 1.57 4.66 -10.01
C LEU A 269 2.25 4.60 -8.64
N LEU A 270 1.49 4.19 -7.64
CA LEU A 270 1.94 3.95 -6.27
C LEU A 270 1.94 2.45 -6.01
N VAL A 271 3.11 1.88 -5.76
CA VAL A 271 3.26 0.49 -5.34
C VAL A 271 3.50 0.47 -3.83
N MET A 272 2.71 -0.32 -3.11
CA MET A 272 2.79 -0.37 -1.64
C MET A 272 4.11 -1.01 -1.18
N ARG A 273 4.59 -0.52 -0.04
CA ARG A 273 5.76 -1.07 0.65
C ARG A 273 5.38 -2.29 1.49
N PRO A 274 6.31 -3.20 1.79
CA PRO A 274 6.01 -4.43 2.53
C PRO A 274 5.27 -4.20 3.85
N TYR A 275 5.69 -3.23 4.67
CA TYR A 275 5.02 -2.91 5.92
C TYR A 275 3.58 -2.40 5.73
N GLN A 276 3.31 -1.68 4.62
CA GLN A 276 1.95 -1.24 4.28
C GLN A 276 1.07 -2.43 3.88
N ILE A 277 1.62 -3.35 3.08
CA ILE A 277 0.95 -4.58 2.67
C ILE A 277 0.67 -5.44 3.91
N ALA A 278 1.67 -5.68 4.76
CA ALA A 278 1.53 -6.47 5.98
C ALA A 278 0.43 -5.91 6.91
N ALA A 279 0.42 -4.59 7.12
CA ALA A 279 -0.62 -3.94 7.92
C ALA A 279 -2.01 -4.13 7.31
N THR A 280 -2.14 -3.96 5.99
CA THR A 280 -3.40 -4.16 5.27
C THR A 280 -3.88 -5.61 5.37
N GLU A 281 -3.01 -6.58 5.12
CA GLU A 281 -3.33 -8.02 5.20
C GLU A 281 -3.77 -8.42 6.60
N ARG A 282 -3.10 -7.92 7.65
CA ARG A 282 -3.46 -8.22 9.04
C ARG A 282 -4.81 -7.62 9.44
N ILE A 283 -5.16 -6.42 8.94
CA ILE A 283 -6.51 -5.86 9.11
C ILE A 283 -7.55 -6.75 8.45
N LEU A 284 -7.38 -7.11 7.18
CA LEU A 284 -8.32 -7.95 6.44
C LEU A 284 -8.47 -9.34 7.05
N TRP A 285 -7.35 -9.94 7.45
CA TRP A 285 -7.37 -11.22 8.16
C TRP A 285 -8.14 -11.11 9.47
N LYS A 286 -7.94 -10.01 10.22
CA LYS A 286 -8.62 -9.77 11.49
C LYS A 286 -10.13 -9.63 11.30
N VAL A 287 -10.57 -8.89 10.27
CA VAL A 287 -12.00 -8.76 9.92
C VAL A 287 -12.60 -10.13 9.57
N ASN A 288 -11.93 -10.91 8.71
CA ASN A 288 -12.40 -12.25 8.31
C ASN A 288 -12.46 -13.22 9.50
N SER A 289 -11.40 -13.29 10.32
CA SER A 289 -11.35 -14.19 11.47
C SER A 289 -12.40 -13.83 12.52
N ALA A 290 -12.60 -12.54 12.76
CA ALA A 290 -13.63 -12.07 13.69
C ALA A 290 -15.05 -12.31 13.16
N TRP A 291 -15.26 -12.23 11.83
CA TRP A 291 -16.52 -12.63 11.21
C TRP A 291 -16.82 -14.10 11.45
N GLN A 292 -15.86 -14.98 11.18
CA GLN A 292 -16.02 -16.43 11.36
C GLN A 292 -16.25 -16.81 12.83
N ALA A 293 -15.53 -16.14 13.75
CA ALA A 293 -15.66 -16.36 15.20
C ALA A 293 -16.85 -15.62 15.84
N LYS A 294 -17.59 -14.80 15.07
CA LYS A 294 -18.65 -13.92 15.57
C LYS A 294 -18.19 -12.99 16.70
N SER A 295 -16.91 -12.60 16.69
CA SER A 295 -16.29 -11.73 17.71
C SER A 295 -16.25 -10.24 17.30
N TRP A 296 -17.15 -9.82 16.40
CA TRP A 296 -17.33 -8.39 16.11
C TRP A 296 -17.77 -7.62 17.36
N SER A 297 -17.53 -6.32 17.36
CA SER A 297 -17.81 -5.41 18.48
C SER A 297 -17.06 -5.70 19.79
N THR A 298 -16.02 -6.52 19.71
CA THR A 298 -15.10 -6.82 20.79
C THR A 298 -13.69 -6.36 20.47
N LEU A 299 -12.81 -6.31 21.47
CA LEU A 299 -11.38 -6.03 21.24
C LEU A 299 -10.70 -7.09 20.36
N GLU A 300 -11.19 -8.33 20.40
CA GLU A 300 -10.71 -9.41 19.55
C GLU A 300 -11.05 -9.19 18.07
N GLY A 301 -12.08 -8.43 17.75
CA GLY A 301 -12.43 -8.06 16.37
C GLY A 301 -11.69 -6.84 15.83
N GLY A 302 -10.82 -6.20 16.63
CA GLY A 302 -10.11 -4.99 16.28
C GLY A 302 -8.59 -5.08 16.40
N GLY A 303 -7.94 -3.91 16.33
CA GLY A 303 -6.51 -3.76 16.53
C GLY A 303 -6.01 -2.38 16.14
N PHE A 304 -4.71 -2.14 16.30
CA PHE A 304 -4.10 -0.89 15.85
C PHE A 304 -2.81 -1.12 15.06
N ILE A 305 -2.50 -0.13 14.23
CA ILE A 305 -1.29 -0.05 13.40
C ILE A 305 -0.44 1.10 13.92
N TRP A 306 0.78 0.77 14.32
CA TRP A 306 1.76 1.74 14.77
C TRP A 306 2.74 2.07 13.65
N HIS A 307 2.39 3.03 12.83
CA HIS A 307 3.25 3.51 11.75
C HIS A 307 3.67 4.96 11.98
N THR A 308 4.97 5.24 11.90
CA THR A 308 5.52 6.58 12.11
C THR A 308 4.94 7.60 11.12
N THR A 309 5.02 8.87 11.47
CA THR A 309 4.63 9.97 10.57
C THR A 309 5.44 9.93 9.27
N GLY A 310 4.81 10.21 8.14
CA GLY A 310 5.45 10.14 6.82
C GLY A 310 5.60 8.73 6.23
N SER A 311 5.16 7.67 6.92
CA SER A 311 5.19 6.28 6.41
C SER A 311 4.14 5.98 5.33
N GLY A 312 3.24 6.93 5.01
CA GLY A 312 2.14 6.73 4.08
C GLY A 312 0.94 6.00 4.69
N LYS A 313 0.61 6.30 5.95
CA LYS A 313 -0.58 5.76 6.65
C LYS A 313 -1.86 5.95 5.84
N THR A 314 -2.03 7.09 5.15
CA THR A 314 -3.21 7.38 4.33
C THR A 314 -3.38 6.38 3.19
N LEU A 315 -2.31 6.01 2.49
CA LEU A 315 -2.36 4.98 1.44
C LEU A 315 -2.69 3.60 2.04
N THR A 316 -2.09 3.26 3.17
CA THR A 316 -2.33 1.99 3.87
C THR A 316 -3.77 1.86 4.32
N SER A 317 -4.30 2.89 4.98
CA SER A 317 -5.68 2.91 5.48
C SER A 317 -6.72 2.94 4.35
N PHE A 318 -6.46 3.70 3.27
CA PHE A 318 -7.28 3.69 2.07
C PHE A 318 -7.35 2.28 1.45
N LYS A 319 -6.19 1.62 1.30
CA LYS A 319 -6.14 0.29 0.70
C LYS A 319 -6.83 -0.75 1.58
N ALA A 320 -6.65 -0.67 2.89
CA ALA A 320 -7.37 -1.52 3.84
C ALA A 320 -8.89 -1.29 3.76
N ALA A 321 -9.34 -0.03 3.71
CA ALA A 321 -10.74 0.32 3.52
C ALA A 321 -11.30 -0.23 2.21
N ARG A 322 -10.61 0.01 1.09
CA ARG A 322 -11.02 -0.45 -0.24
C ARG A 322 -11.17 -1.96 -0.30
N LEU A 323 -10.17 -2.69 0.18
CA LEU A 323 -10.21 -4.15 0.18
C LEU A 323 -11.24 -4.72 1.18
N ALA A 324 -11.51 -4.03 2.29
CA ALA A 324 -12.58 -4.42 3.20
C ALA A 324 -13.96 -4.29 2.54
N THR A 325 -14.18 -3.34 1.64
CA THR A 325 -15.45 -3.22 0.90
C THR A 325 -15.69 -4.34 -0.11
N GLU A 326 -14.65 -5.10 -0.46
CA GLU A 326 -14.73 -6.28 -1.35
C GLU A 326 -15.21 -7.54 -0.60
N LEU A 327 -15.25 -7.50 0.73
CA LEU A 327 -15.80 -8.58 1.54
C LEU A 327 -17.34 -8.54 1.50
N ASP A 328 -17.97 -9.60 1.04
CA ASP A 328 -19.42 -9.67 0.77
C ASP A 328 -20.27 -9.35 2.01
N PHE A 329 -19.75 -9.63 3.22
CA PHE A 329 -20.44 -9.40 4.46
C PHE A 329 -20.24 -7.99 5.05
N ILE A 330 -19.41 -7.13 4.45
CA ILE A 330 -19.20 -5.74 4.89
C ILE A 330 -20.12 -4.79 4.12
N ASP A 331 -20.99 -4.11 4.86
CA ASP A 331 -21.93 -3.14 4.32
C ASP A 331 -21.28 -1.78 4.07
N LYS A 332 -20.53 -1.25 5.06
CA LYS A 332 -19.88 0.07 4.97
C LYS A 332 -18.54 0.08 5.70
N VAL A 333 -17.65 0.95 5.24
CA VAL A 333 -16.39 1.28 5.92
C VAL A 333 -16.39 2.76 6.26
N PHE A 334 -16.20 3.08 7.53
CA PHE A 334 -16.06 4.45 8.02
C PHE A 334 -14.59 4.78 8.23
N PHE A 335 -14.10 5.77 7.53
CA PHE A 335 -12.83 6.38 7.85
C PHE A 335 -13.05 7.61 8.72
N VAL A 336 -12.58 7.54 9.95
CA VAL A 336 -12.87 8.53 10.99
C VAL A 336 -11.62 9.31 11.33
N VAL A 337 -11.68 10.64 11.14
CA VAL A 337 -10.60 11.58 11.49
C VAL A 337 -11.01 12.45 12.67
N ASP A 338 -10.00 12.99 13.37
CA ASP A 338 -10.23 13.82 14.56
C ASP A 338 -10.74 15.23 14.22
N ARG A 339 -10.16 15.90 13.21
CA ARG A 339 -10.43 17.31 12.89
C ARG A 339 -10.99 17.53 11.50
N LYS A 340 -11.79 18.60 11.34
CA LYS A 340 -12.38 19.01 10.06
C LYS A 340 -11.33 19.28 8.96
N ASP A 341 -10.20 19.86 9.31
CA ASP A 341 -9.14 20.16 8.35
C ASP A 341 -8.47 18.87 7.82
N LEU A 342 -8.32 17.87 8.69
CA LEU A 342 -7.83 16.53 8.32
C LEU A 342 -8.87 15.77 7.49
N ASP A 343 -10.17 15.95 7.73
CA ASP A 343 -11.26 15.40 6.95
C ASP A 343 -11.13 15.79 5.47
N TYR A 344 -10.95 17.09 5.20
CA TYR A 344 -10.81 17.60 3.84
C TYR A 344 -9.53 17.12 3.12
N GLN A 345 -8.39 17.11 3.82
CA GLN A 345 -7.12 16.62 3.26
C GLN A 345 -7.19 15.12 2.97
N THR A 346 -7.70 14.33 3.91
CA THR A 346 -7.88 12.89 3.74
C THR A 346 -8.86 12.58 2.61
N MET A 347 -9.95 13.34 2.52
CA MET A 347 -10.88 13.23 1.40
C MET A 347 -10.20 13.47 0.05
N LYS A 348 -9.41 14.53 -0.06
CA LYS A 348 -8.64 14.82 -1.27
C LYS A 348 -7.68 13.69 -1.63
N GLU A 349 -6.96 13.14 -0.65
CA GLU A 349 -6.05 12.04 -0.90
C GLU A 349 -6.80 10.77 -1.29
N TYR A 350 -7.91 10.45 -0.64
CA TYR A 350 -8.73 9.29 -0.98
C TYR A 350 -9.38 9.44 -2.37
N GLN A 351 -9.92 10.61 -2.69
CA GLN A 351 -10.41 10.92 -4.04
C GLN A 351 -9.30 10.89 -5.09
N ARG A 352 -8.08 11.25 -4.72
CA ARG A 352 -6.91 11.11 -5.58
C ARG A 352 -6.59 9.64 -5.86
N PHE A 353 -6.73 8.76 -4.87
CA PHE A 353 -6.48 7.32 -5.04
C PHE A 353 -7.60 6.61 -5.82
N SER A 354 -8.84 7.02 -5.65
CA SER A 354 -10.00 6.50 -6.37
C SER A 354 -11.12 7.53 -6.38
N PRO A 355 -11.33 8.24 -7.49
CA PRO A 355 -12.49 9.10 -7.68
C PRO A 355 -13.77 8.29 -7.44
N ASP A 356 -14.80 8.91 -6.94
CA ASP A 356 -16.13 8.32 -6.72
C ASP A 356 -16.22 7.17 -5.70
N SER A 357 -15.09 6.73 -5.14
CA SER A 357 -15.10 5.65 -4.13
C SER A 357 -15.37 6.13 -2.72
N VAL A 358 -15.40 7.44 -2.49
CA VAL A 358 -15.44 8.05 -1.15
C VAL A 358 -16.46 9.16 -1.09
N ASN A 359 -17.38 9.07 -0.15
CA ASN A 359 -18.32 10.12 0.19
C ASN A 359 -17.86 10.89 1.43
N GLY A 360 -17.55 12.16 1.25
CA GLY A 360 -17.40 13.10 2.36
C GLY A 360 -18.74 13.79 2.68
N SER A 361 -18.83 14.33 3.85
CA SER A 361 -20.00 15.11 4.25
C SER A 361 -19.59 16.36 5.01
N ASP A 362 -20.07 17.51 4.55
CA ASP A 362 -19.84 18.79 5.23
C ASP A 362 -20.74 18.96 6.47
N SER A 363 -21.78 18.15 6.59
CA SER A 363 -22.77 18.22 7.67
C SER A 363 -23.27 16.84 8.09
N THR A 364 -23.90 16.77 9.27
CA THR A 364 -24.57 15.55 9.77
C THR A 364 -25.69 15.09 8.81
N ALA A 365 -26.42 16.02 8.21
CA ALA A 365 -27.45 15.70 7.19
C ALA A 365 -26.83 15.13 5.91
N GLY A 366 -25.66 15.63 5.47
CA GLY A 366 -24.89 15.07 4.36
C GLY A 366 -24.41 13.66 4.68
N LEU A 367 -23.92 13.42 5.89
CA LEU A 367 -23.51 12.09 6.34
C LEU A 367 -24.68 11.10 6.28
N LYS A 368 -25.87 11.48 6.78
CA LYS A 368 -27.07 10.64 6.71
C LYS A 368 -27.41 10.25 5.27
N ARG A 369 -27.43 11.22 4.34
CA ARG A 369 -27.71 10.95 2.90
C ARG A 369 -26.71 9.97 2.28
N ASN A 370 -25.43 10.05 2.69
CA ASN A 370 -24.40 9.15 2.17
C ASN A 370 -24.51 7.73 2.74
N LEU A 371 -25.11 7.58 3.94
CA LEU A 371 -25.36 6.25 4.51
C LEU A 371 -26.42 5.48 3.74
N ASP A 372 -27.40 6.18 3.16
CA ASP A 372 -28.52 5.58 2.42
C ASP A 372 -28.14 5.18 0.98
N LYS A 373 -26.97 5.61 0.48
CA LYS A 373 -26.49 5.24 -0.86
C LYS A 373 -25.82 3.88 -0.84
N ASP A 374 -26.23 2.98 -1.74
CA ASP A 374 -25.66 1.64 -1.86
C ASP A 374 -24.39 1.59 -2.74
N ASP A 375 -24.22 2.53 -3.63
CA ASP A 375 -23.17 2.60 -4.64
C ASP A 375 -21.77 2.90 -4.08
N ASN A 376 -21.68 3.50 -2.89
CA ASN A 376 -20.41 3.84 -2.27
C ASN A 376 -20.32 3.32 -0.83
N LYS A 377 -19.40 2.38 -0.62
CA LYS A 377 -19.24 1.73 0.68
C LYS A 377 -18.27 2.46 1.63
N ILE A 378 -17.41 3.39 1.14
CA ILE A 378 -16.45 4.10 1.99
C ILE A 378 -16.99 5.49 2.33
N ILE A 379 -17.05 5.80 3.63
CA ILE A 379 -17.52 7.08 4.15
C ILE A 379 -16.41 7.71 4.99
N VAL A 380 -15.96 8.91 4.60
CA VAL A 380 -15.03 9.72 5.39
C VAL A 380 -15.81 10.72 6.23
N THR A 381 -15.51 10.76 7.52
CA THR A 381 -16.20 11.64 8.46
C THR A 381 -15.31 12.00 9.66
N THR A 382 -15.71 13.01 10.42
CA THR A 382 -15.08 13.28 11.73
C THR A 382 -15.80 12.55 12.85
N ILE A 383 -15.07 12.28 13.94
CA ILE A 383 -15.66 11.66 15.14
C ILE A 383 -16.81 12.51 15.71
N GLN A 384 -16.72 13.85 15.61
CA GLN A 384 -17.75 14.78 16.07
C GLN A 384 -19.02 14.66 15.24
N LYS A 385 -18.91 14.64 13.88
CA LYS A 385 -20.07 14.48 12.98
C LYS A 385 -20.76 13.15 13.24
N LEU A 386 -19.98 12.08 13.37
CA LEU A 386 -20.51 10.75 13.68
C LEU A 386 -21.23 10.73 15.04
N ASN A 387 -20.65 11.36 16.07
CA ASN A 387 -21.27 11.45 17.40
C ASN A 387 -22.58 12.25 17.37
N ASN A 388 -22.60 13.37 16.63
CA ASN A 388 -23.83 14.18 16.45
C ASN A 388 -24.92 13.38 15.74
N LEU A 389 -24.57 12.62 14.70
CA LEU A 389 -25.52 11.75 14.00
C LEU A 389 -26.10 10.69 14.96
N MET A 390 -25.26 10.04 15.76
CA MET A 390 -25.70 9.02 16.74
C MET A 390 -26.62 9.60 17.83
N LYS A 391 -26.49 10.90 18.15
CA LYS A 391 -27.36 11.60 19.11
C LYS A 391 -28.67 12.04 18.48
N SER A 392 -28.64 12.60 17.28
CA SER A 392 -29.83 13.13 16.59
C SER A 392 -30.69 12.04 15.95
N GLU A 393 -30.09 10.93 15.53
CA GLU A 393 -30.75 9.85 14.79
C GLU A 393 -30.46 8.50 15.51
N PRO A 394 -31.21 8.15 16.56
CA PRO A 394 -30.92 6.98 17.37
C PRO A 394 -31.23 5.63 16.70
N ASP A 395 -32.05 5.59 15.66
CA ASP A 395 -32.63 4.36 15.11
C ASP A 395 -32.33 4.16 13.60
N LEU A 396 -31.11 4.53 13.18
CA LEU A 396 -30.70 4.30 11.78
C LEU A 396 -30.42 2.82 11.48
N PRO A 397 -30.83 2.30 10.31
CA PRO A 397 -30.59 0.90 9.91
C PRO A 397 -29.12 0.50 9.93
N ILE A 398 -28.21 1.45 9.67
CA ILE A 398 -26.76 1.22 9.63
C ILE A 398 -26.20 0.66 10.95
N TYR A 399 -26.83 0.95 12.09
CA TYR A 399 -26.36 0.48 13.41
C TYR A 399 -26.46 -1.04 13.58
N GLY A 400 -27.30 -1.70 12.79
CA GLY A 400 -27.44 -3.15 12.78
C GLY A 400 -26.59 -3.86 11.72
N LYS A 401 -25.97 -3.11 10.79
CA LYS A 401 -25.18 -3.64 9.70
C LYS A 401 -23.75 -3.96 10.09
N GLN A 402 -23.06 -4.74 9.27
CA GLN A 402 -21.62 -5.05 9.45
C GLN A 402 -20.77 -3.90 8.93
N VAL A 403 -20.08 -3.23 9.81
CA VAL A 403 -19.29 -2.04 9.45
C VAL A 403 -17.85 -2.13 9.96
N VAL A 404 -16.94 -1.52 9.23
CA VAL A 404 -15.54 -1.37 9.64
C VAL A 404 -15.28 0.10 9.96
N PHE A 405 -14.70 0.38 11.11
CA PHE A 405 -14.20 1.70 11.48
C PHE A 405 -12.68 1.72 11.38
N ILE A 406 -12.14 2.68 10.66
CA ILE A 406 -10.71 2.97 10.58
C ILE A 406 -10.51 4.38 11.12
N PHE A 407 -9.77 4.51 12.23
CA PHE A 407 -9.46 5.78 12.89
C PHE A 407 -8.05 6.23 12.52
N ASP A 408 -7.92 7.41 11.95
CA ASP A 408 -6.61 8.03 11.77
C ASP A 408 -6.22 8.86 12.99
N GLU A 409 -4.91 8.93 13.28
CA GLU A 409 -4.34 9.54 14.48
C GLU A 409 -5.13 9.17 15.74
N CYS A 410 -5.38 7.90 15.90
CA CYS A 410 -6.35 7.35 16.85
C CYS A 410 -6.03 7.67 18.32
N HIS A 411 -4.77 8.03 18.65
CA HIS A 411 -4.38 8.51 19.97
C HIS A 411 -5.14 9.79 20.40
N ARG A 412 -5.69 10.55 19.45
CA ARG A 412 -6.49 11.76 19.72
C ARG A 412 -7.97 11.47 19.91
N SER A 413 -8.50 10.45 19.22
CA SER A 413 -9.93 10.14 19.14
C SER A 413 -10.36 8.92 19.97
N GLN A 414 -9.41 8.28 20.67
CA GLN A 414 -9.68 7.01 21.35
C GLN A 414 -10.51 7.14 22.64
N PHE A 415 -10.60 8.34 23.21
CA PHE A 415 -11.26 8.56 24.50
C PHE A 415 -12.49 9.44 24.38
N GLY A 416 -13.46 9.21 25.28
CA GLY A 416 -14.58 10.10 25.49
C GLY A 416 -15.94 9.55 25.12
N GLU A 417 -16.92 10.46 25.11
CA GLU A 417 -18.34 10.17 24.92
C GLU A 417 -18.64 9.58 23.53
N ALA A 418 -17.96 10.08 22.50
CA ALA A 418 -18.18 9.63 21.13
C ALA A 418 -17.91 8.13 20.96
N GLN A 419 -16.80 7.63 21.55
CA GLN A 419 -16.44 6.22 21.51
C GLN A 419 -17.43 5.35 22.29
N LYS A 420 -17.91 5.84 23.45
CA LYS A 420 -18.96 5.16 24.21
C LYS A 420 -20.28 5.08 23.44
N ASN A 421 -20.66 6.17 22.77
CA ASN A 421 -21.86 6.22 21.93
C ASN A 421 -21.76 5.29 20.73
N LEU A 422 -20.59 5.22 20.06
CA LEU A 422 -20.33 4.30 18.96
C LEU A 422 -20.55 2.85 19.41
N LYS A 423 -19.89 2.42 20.48
CA LYS A 423 -20.03 1.05 21.05
C LYS A 423 -21.47 0.74 21.49
N LYS A 424 -22.22 1.74 21.94
CA LYS A 424 -23.63 1.58 22.34
C LYS A 424 -24.56 1.42 21.13
N ARG A 425 -24.31 2.16 20.05
CA ARG A 425 -25.21 2.23 18.88
C ARG A 425 -24.94 1.11 17.88
N PHE A 426 -23.69 0.97 17.42
CA PHE A 426 -23.34 -0.05 16.44
C PHE A 426 -23.26 -1.43 17.08
N LYS A 427 -23.94 -2.41 16.47
CA LYS A 427 -24.06 -3.78 17.00
C LYS A 427 -23.05 -4.74 16.40
N ARG A 428 -22.59 -4.46 15.17
CA ARG A 428 -21.72 -5.36 14.41
C ARG A 428 -20.62 -4.55 13.74
N PHE A 429 -19.55 -4.27 14.46
CA PHE A 429 -18.45 -3.46 13.94
C PHE A 429 -17.08 -4.06 14.21
N TYR A 430 -16.13 -3.68 13.39
CA TYR A 430 -14.70 -3.90 13.55
C TYR A 430 -14.04 -2.55 13.68
N GLN A 431 -13.06 -2.41 14.55
CA GLN A 431 -12.46 -1.12 14.86
C GLN A 431 -10.94 -1.18 14.77
N PHE A 432 -10.36 -0.36 13.90
CA PHE A 432 -8.91 -0.28 13.71
C PHE A 432 -8.41 1.13 13.90
N GLY A 433 -7.28 1.27 14.63
CA GLY A 433 -6.61 2.55 14.85
C GLY A 433 -5.31 2.65 14.08
N PHE A 434 -5.03 3.78 13.43
CA PHE A 434 -3.74 4.14 12.88
C PHE A 434 -3.14 5.26 13.70
N THR A 435 -1.87 5.13 14.11
CA THR A 435 -1.18 6.16 14.88
C THR A 435 0.34 6.07 14.73
N GLY A 436 1.02 7.21 14.82
CA GLY A 436 2.48 7.28 14.96
C GLY A 436 2.95 7.25 16.42
N THR A 437 2.02 7.50 17.37
CA THR A 437 2.29 7.67 18.80
C THR A 437 1.26 6.95 19.64
N PRO A 438 1.32 5.60 19.76
CA PRO A 438 0.41 4.86 20.60
C PRO A 438 0.51 5.28 22.07
N ILE A 439 -0.61 5.20 22.80
CA ILE A 439 -0.63 5.37 24.24
C ILE A 439 -0.43 4.02 24.89
N PHE A 440 0.68 3.87 25.59
CA PHE A 440 1.04 2.72 26.39
C PHE A 440 0.76 2.98 27.88
N PRO A 441 0.78 1.96 28.74
CA PRO A 441 0.55 2.17 30.18
C PRO A 441 1.48 3.22 30.81
N ASP A 442 2.73 3.28 30.37
CA ASP A 442 3.75 4.19 30.94
C ASP A 442 3.55 5.67 30.57
N ASN A 443 2.81 5.95 29.49
CA ASN A 443 2.56 7.33 29.02
C ASN A 443 1.06 7.70 29.01
N ALA A 444 0.20 6.87 29.59
CA ALA A 444 -1.22 7.12 29.68
C ALA A 444 -1.56 8.19 30.73
N LEU A 445 -2.35 9.20 30.34
CA LEU A 445 -2.91 10.19 31.27
C LEU A 445 -4.19 9.67 31.97
N GLY A 446 -4.27 8.38 32.24
CA GLY A 446 -5.43 7.69 32.83
C GLY A 446 -5.31 6.19 32.65
N ALA A 447 -6.43 5.47 32.79
CA ALA A 447 -6.45 4.01 32.68
C ALA A 447 -6.53 3.51 31.23
N GLU A 448 -6.82 4.37 30.25
CA GLU A 448 -7.04 3.96 28.86
C GLU A 448 -5.76 4.04 28.04
N THR A 449 -5.46 2.95 27.33
CA THR A 449 -4.34 2.81 26.39
C THR A 449 -4.88 2.60 24.99
N THR A 450 -4.02 2.71 23.97
CA THR A 450 -4.44 2.38 22.60
C THR A 450 -4.94 0.94 22.49
N ALA A 451 -4.29 0.01 23.18
CA ALA A 451 -4.68 -1.40 23.20
C ALA A 451 -6.01 -1.65 23.93
N SER A 452 -6.31 -0.90 25.00
CA SER A 452 -7.58 -1.05 25.73
C SER A 452 -8.79 -0.56 24.94
N VAL A 453 -8.58 0.30 23.94
CA VAL A 453 -9.65 0.85 23.09
C VAL A 453 -9.81 0.05 21.81
N PHE A 454 -8.72 -0.24 21.10
CA PHE A 454 -8.72 -0.83 19.74
C PHE A 454 -8.41 -2.32 19.72
N GLY A 455 -7.82 -2.88 20.76
CA GLY A 455 -7.31 -4.25 20.78
C GLY A 455 -5.78 -4.27 20.59
N ARG A 456 -5.22 -5.43 20.28
CA ARG A 456 -3.77 -5.62 20.16
C ARG A 456 -3.16 -4.86 18.99
N GLU A 457 -1.86 -4.61 19.08
CA GLU A 457 -1.06 -4.19 17.93
C GLU A 457 -1.08 -5.27 16.84
N LEU A 458 -1.39 -4.86 15.62
CA LEU A 458 -1.38 -5.72 14.45
C LEU A 458 -0.08 -5.62 13.68
N HIS A 459 0.46 -4.41 13.57
CA HIS A 459 1.73 -4.16 12.88
C HIS A 459 2.38 -2.88 13.36
N SER A 460 3.72 -2.86 13.43
CA SER A 460 4.51 -1.66 13.69
C SER A 460 5.54 -1.39 12.58
N TYR A 461 5.70 -0.12 12.25
CA TYR A 461 6.80 0.43 11.44
C TYR A 461 7.18 1.75 12.07
N VAL A 462 8.19 1.68 12.93
CA VAL A 462 8.59 2.79 13.80
C VAL A 462 9.71 3.63 13.18
N ILE A 463 10.07 4.73 13.85
CA ILE A 463 11.05 5.69 13.34
C ILE A 463 12.42 5.03 13.07
N THR A 464 12.82 4.03 13.85
CA THR A 464 14.07 3.28 13.65
C THR A 464 14.04 2.45 12.37
N ASP A 465 12.88 1.87 12.01
CA ASP A 465 12.69 1.18 10.73
C ASP A 465 12.81 2.16 9.57
N ALA A 466 12.18 3.34 9.69
CA ALA A 466 12.22 4.37 8.66
C ALA A 466 13.63 4.94 8.44
N ILE A 467 14.42 5.06 9.51
CA ILE A 467 15.84 5.47 9.43
C ILE A 467 16.67 4.37 8.76
N ARG A 468 16.47 3.11 9.14
CA ARG A 468 17.14 1.96 8.52
C ARG A 468 16.84 1.87 7.03
N ASP A 469 15.61 2.14 6.63
CA ASP A 469 15.15 2.13 5.25
C ASP A 469 15.50 3.42 4.48
N GLU A 470 16.30 4.32 5.08
CA GLU A 470 16.75 5.60 4.51
C GLU A 470 15.59 6.53 4.10
N LYS A 471 14.44 6.44 4.78
CA LYS A 471 13.26 7.28 4.53
C LYS A 471 13.15 8.47 5.48
N VAL A 472 13.90 8.44 6.57
CA VAL A 472 14.05 9.53 7.54
C VAL A 472 15.54 9.73 7.82
N LEU A 473 15.96 10.97 7.96
CA LEU A 473 17.33 11.30 8.31
C LEU A 473 17.66 10.80 9.73
N LYS A 474 18.89 10.36 9.94
CA LYS A 474 19.39 10.04 11.27
C LYS A 474 19.40 11.31 12.11
N PHE A 475 19.04 11.19 13.38
CA PHE A 475 19.11 12.27 14.35
C PHE A 475 19.86 11.80 15.59
N LYS A 476 20.42 12.75 16.31
CA LYS A 476 21.06 12.55 17.61
C LYS A 476 20.17 13.18 18.68
N VAL A 477 19.95 12.48 19.77
CA VAL A 477 19.26 13.03 20.94
C VAL A 477 20.32 13.44 21.94
N ASP A 478 20.44 14.74 22.19
CA ASP A 478 21.27 15.30 23.25
C ASP A 478 20.37 15.60 24.46
N TYR A 479 20.66 14.95 25.58
CA TYR A 479 19.96 15.20 26.83
C TYR A 479 20.64 16.34 27.56
N ASN A 480 19.94 17.47 27.69
CA ASN A 480 20.38 18.59 28.52
C ASN A 480 19.57 18.58 29.82
N ASP A 481 20.25 18.48 30.95
CA ASP A 481 19.62 18.66 32.27
C ASP A 481 19.41 20.16 32.49
N VAL A 482 18.27 20.66 32.04
CA VAL A 482 17.87 22.04 32.27
C VAL A 482 17.14 22.08 33.61
N ARG A 483 17.85 22.46 34.65
CA ARG A 483 17.23 22.82 35.93
C ARG A 483 16.81 24.27 35.87
N PRO A 484 15.51 24.60 35.83
CA PRO A 484 15.06 25.97 35.88
C PRO A 484 15.52 26.56 37.22
N GLN A 485 16.44 27.50 37.17
CA GLN A 485 16.74 28.31 38.33
C GLN A 485 15.69 29.42 38.38
N PHE A 486 14.78 29.31 39.34
CA PHE A 486 13.84 30.37 39.63
C PHE A 486 14.61 31.57 40.19
N LYS A 487 14.77 32.62 39.43
CA LYS A 487 15.05 33.93 40.02
C LYS A 487 13.79 34.36 40.77
N ALA A 488 13.89 34.52 42.07
CA ALA A 488 12.79 35.08 42.86
C ALA A 488 12.38 36.43 42.25
N ILE A 489 11.19 36.51 41.68
CA ILE A 489 10.57 37.76 41.35
C ILE A 489 9.93 38.21 42.67
N GLU A 490 10.40 39.34 43.21
CA GLU A 490 9.76 40.00 44.36
C GLU A 490 8.36 40.46 43.93
N THR A 491 7.38 39.61 44.08
CA THR A 491 5.98 39.95 43.97
C THR A 491 5.32 39.60 45.31
N GLU A 492 4.36 40.41 45.74
CA GLU A 492 3.59 40.28 46.99
C GLU A 492 2.92 38.89 47.20
N LEU A 493 3.09 37.97 46.26
CA LEU A 493 2.61 36.60 46.29
C LEU A 493 3.55 35.60 47.01
N ASP A 494 4.81 36.01 47.31
CA ASP A 494 5.80 35.10 47.88
C ASP A 494 5.68 34.85 49.37
N GLU A 495 4.81 35.57 50.08
CA GLU A 495 4.62 35.40 51.54
C GLU A 495 3.50 34.45 51.93
N LYS A 496 2.65 33.96 51.03
CA LYS A 496 1.62 32.97 51.31
C LYS A 496 2.08 31.56 50.96
N LYS A 497 2.04 30.64 51.90
CA LYS A 497 2.10 29.20 51.65
C LYS A 497 0.88 28.81 50.83
N LEU A 498 1.05 28.77 49.50
CA LEU A 498 0.02 28.33 48.57
C LEU A 498 -0.23 26.83 48.72
N SER A 499 -1.47 26.39 48.63
CA SER A 499 -1.82 24.99 48.57
C SER A 499 -1.21 24.34 47.32
N ALA A 500 -1.09 23.01 47.27
CA ALA A 500 -0.54 22.29 46.11
C ALA A 500 -1.30 22.59 44.82
N ALA A 501 -2.62 22.88 44.90
CA ALA A 501 -3.44 23.27 43.75
C ALA A 501 -3.17 24.70 43.26
N GLU A 502 -2.98 25.64 44.18
CA GLU A 502 -2.62 27.03 43.86
C GLU A 502 -1.20 27.15 43.32
N ASN A 503 -0.26 26.33 43.82
CA ASN A 503 1.09 26.22 43.26
C ASN A 503 1.06 25.69 41.83
N LYS A 504 0.20 24.74 41.50
CA LYS A 504 0.04 24.21 40.15
C LYS A 504 -0.56 25.24 39.20
N GLN A 505 -1.52 26.03 39.64
CA GLN A 505 -2.10 27.15 38.88
C GLN A 505 -1.10 28.28 38.66
N ALA A 506 -0.30 28.61 39.68
CA ALA A 506 0.72 29.64 39.59
C ALA A 506 1.88 29.24 38.65
N LEU A 507 2.23 27.97 38.55
CA LEU A 507 3.20 27.43 37.62
C LEU A 507 2.72 27.47 36.14
N LEU A 508 1.42 27.51 35.92
CA LEU A 508 0.78 27.56 34.60
C LEU A 508 0.38 28.98 34.19
N HIS A 509 0.75 30.03 35.00
CA HIS A 509 0.42 31.41 34.65
C HIS A 509 1.17 31.84 33.36
N PRO A 510 0.49 32.49 32.39
CA PRO A 510 1.10 32.88 31.10
C PRO A 510 2.42 33.66 31.19
N ASP A 511 2.57 34.51 32.20
CA ASP A 511 3.78 35.31 32.38
C ASP A 511 4.98 34.48 32.86
N ARG A 512 4.74 33.44 33.68
CA ARG A 512 5.78 32.46 34.07
C ARG A 512 6.19 31.54 32.92
N ILE A 513 5.26 31.20 32.06
CA ILE A 513 5.56 30.40 30.85
C ILE A 513 6.41 31.20 29.87
N ARG A 514 6.18 32.53 29.75
CA ARG A 514 7.04 33.40 28.93
C ARG A 514 8.47 33.48 29.44
N GLU A 515 8.67 33.51 30.74
CA GLU A 515 10.02 33.54 31.33
C GLU A 515 10.78 32.22 31.14
N ILE A 516 10.08 31.08 31.17
CA ILE A 516 10.69 29.75 30.91
C ILE A 516 11.08 29.61 29.44
N THR A 517 10.36 30.23 28.51
CA THR A 517 10.64 30.15 27.06
C THR A 517 11.68 31.16 26.55
N GLN A 518 12.17 32.04 27.38
CA GLN A 518 13.25 33.00 27.01
C GLN A 518 14.67 32.49 27.35
N TYR A 519 14.80 31.28 27.86
CA TYR A 519 16.05 30.58 28.08
C TYR A 519 16.05 29.30 27.21
#